data_f68f4c11f1b8f3cd88c76b4e05297aae
#
_entry.id   f68f4c11f1b8f3cd88c76b4e05297aae
#
_cell.length_a   1.000
_cell.length_b   1.000
_cell.length_c   1.000
_cell.angle_alpha   90.00
_cell.angle_beta   90.00
_cell.angle_gamma   90.00
#
_symmetry.space_group_name_H-M   'P 1'
#
loop_
_entity.id
_entity.type
_entity.pdbx_description
1 polymer ?
#
loop_
_entity_poly.entity_id
_entity_poly.type
_entity_poly.pdbx_seq_one_letter_code
_entity_poly.pdbx_strand_id
1 'polypeptide(L)'
;MHFQLVNRLFLFRATKILGFPLWNRPATLPLPYNPPMNAPSSSTFFRPGERSPAQLRPLSLAPGFVQTAEGSVLVSLGNTRVLTNATVEQGVPGWLRNSGRGWVTAEYSMLPRSTVTRTPRESEKGKIGGRTHEIQRLIGRSLRSVVDMKALGERTVILDCDVIQADGGTRTAAITGAAVALALALNALVEAGTLKTSPLKQLVAATSVGIVGGTPLLDLCYEEDSQAEVDMNVVMTADGGLIETQATAEKGSFSRGQLNGLIDLAEAGLKEIFVAQRAVLGV
;
A
#
# COMPACT_ATOMS: atom_id res chain seq x y z
N MET A 1 -32.53 -29.10 48.55
CA MET A 1 -31.58 -30.22 48.38
C MET A 1 -30.43 -29.69 47.58
N HIS A 2 -29.51 -29.37 48.27
CA HIS A 2 -28.04 -29.55 48.40
C HIS A 2 -27.38 -30.12 47.16
N PHE A 3 -26.41 -29.39 46.60
CA PHE A 3 -25.07 -29.89 46.33
C PHE A 3 -24.04 -28.75 46.34
N GLN A 4 -23.11 -28.91 47.26
CA GLN A 4 -21.95 -28.05 47.48
C GLN A 4 -20.74 -28.52 46.65
N LEU A 5 -19.92 -27.53 46.33
CA LEU A 5 -18.45 -27.50 46.22
C LEU A 5 -17.67 -28.84 46.15
N VAL A 6 -16.73 -28.90 45.21
CA VAL A 6 -15.37 -29.40 45.44
C VAL A 6 -14.35 -28.65 44.56
N ASN A 7 -13.55 -27.82 45.22
CA ASN A 7 -12.23 -27.35 44.75
C ASN A 7 -11.24 -28.52 44.79
N ARG A 8 -10.49 -28.74 43.70
CA ARG A 8 -9.22 -29.48 43.79
C ARG A 8 -8.17 -28.85 42.89
N LEU A 9 -7.16 -28.29 43.54
CA LEU A 9 -5.81 -28.01 43.03
C LEU A 9 -5.28 -29.20 42.21
N PHE A 10 -4.77 -28.93 41.01
CA PHE A 10 -3.77 -29.76 40.36
C PHE A 10 -2.49 -28.97 40.18
N LEU A 11 -1.54 -29.25 41.09
CA LEU A 11 -0.12 -28.94 40.87
C LEU A 11 0.41 -29.93 39.84
N PHE A 12 0.83 -29.44 38.69
CA PHE A 12 1.68 -30.20 37.78
C PHE A 12 3.12 -29.68 37.85
N ARG A 13 3.99 -30.56 38.29
CA ARG A 13 5.45 -30.44 38.23
C ARG A 13 5.88 -30.29 36.76
N ALA A 14 6.52 -29.18 36.42
CA ALA A 14 7.21 -28.99 35.16
C ALA A 14 8.57 -29.70 35.21
N THR A 15 8.75 -30.70 34.36
CA THR A 15 10.04 -31.32 34.05
C THR A 15 10.76 -30.46 32.99
N LYS A 16 12.01 -30.13 33.30
CA LYS A 16 12.97 -29.46 32.43
C LYS A 16 13.06 -30.08 31.03
N ILE A 17 12.81 -29.34 29.98
CA ILE A 17 13.39 -29.61 28.65
C ILE A 17 13.62 -28.26 27.91
N LEU A 18 14.92 -28.04 27.58
CA LEU A 18 15.51 -27.21 26.54
C LEU A 18 15.35 -25.68 26.59
N GLY A 19 16.53 -25.06 26.73
CA GLY A 19 16.78 -23.64 26.79
C GLY A 19 16.42 -22.92 25.50
N PHE A 20 15.49 -21.99 25.63
CA PHE A 20 15.41 -20.82 24.74
C PHE A 20 15.97 -19.62 25.49
N PRO A 21 16.83 -18.80 24.88
CA PRO A 21 17.32 -17.61 25.52
C PRO A 21 16.16 -16.64 25.77
N LEU A 22 16.02 -16.19 27.03
CA LEU A 22 15.15 -15.10 27.42
C LEU A 22 15.53 -13.87 26.57
N TRP A 23 14.65 -13.45 25.70
CA TRP A 23 14.73 -12.17 25.05
C TRP A 23 14.68 -11.08 26.13
N ASN A 24 15.82 -10.38 26.32
CA ASN A 24 15.88 -9.16 27.10
C ASN A 24 14.81 -8.20 26.60
N ARG A 25 13.78 -7.98 27.39
CA ARG A 25 12.89 -6.84 27.21
C ARG A 25 13.72 -5.58 27.46
N PRO A 26 13.83 -4.64 26.51
CA PRO A 26 14.33 -3.32 26.87
C PRO A 26 13.35 -2.70 27.86
N ALA A 27 13.89 -2.24 28.96
CA ALA A 27 13.17 -1.50 29.99
C ALA A 27 12.58 -0.23 29.37
N THR A 28 11.33 0.06 29.77
CA THR A 28 10.61 1.33 29.59
C THR A 28 10.43 1.84 28.17
N LEU A 29 9.22 1.64 27.64
CA LEU A 29 8.70 2.50 26.57
C LEU A 29 8.74 3.95 27.08
N PRO A 30 9.29 4.89 26.31
CA PRO A 30 9.19 6.30 26.67
C PRO A 30 7.71 6.69 26.70
N LEU A 31 7.34 7.39 27.77
CA LEU A 31 6.02 8.02 27.91
C LEU A 31 5.76 8.93 26.68
N PRO A 32 4.51 9.10 26.25
CA PRO A 32 4.19 10.01 25.16
C PRO A 32 4.72 11.41 25.51
N TYR A 33 5.55 11.93 24.60
CA TYR A 33 6.08 13.30 24.68
C TYR A 33 4.92 14.29 24.62
N ASN A 34 4.67 15.00 25.73
CA ASN A 34 3.81 16.17 25.76
C ASN A 34 4.71 17.42 25.60
N PRO A 35 4.69 18.12 24.45
CA PRO A 35 5.41 19.37 24.32
C PRO A 35 4.80 20.44 25.23
N PRO A 36 5.62 21.33 25.83
CA PRO A 36 5.13 22.44 26.65
C PRO A 36 4.30 23.40 25.78
N MET A 37 3.11 23.78 26.29
CA MET A 37 2.18 24.71 25.66
C MET A 37 2.65 26.16 25.77
N ASN A 38 3.76 26.57 25.16
CA ASN A 38 4.12 27.97 24.90
C ASN A 38 5.52 28.03 24.25
N ALA A 39 5.57 27.83 22.92
CA ALA A 39 6.74 28.26 22.14
C ALA A 39 6.26 29.21 21.03
N PRO A 40 6.96 30.32 20.79
CA PRO A 40 6.60 31.24 19.71
C PRO A 40 6.76 30.57 18.36
N SER A 41 5.82 30.84 17.46
CA SER A 41 5.63 30.24 16.15
C SER A 41 6.76 30.57 15.15
N SER A 42 7.85 29.82 15.23
CA SER A 42 8.72 29.48 14.11
C SER A 42 9.11 28.02 14.23
N SER A 43 8.11 27.14 14.26
CA SER A 43 8.37 25.71 14.21
C SER A 43 8.77 25.35 12.79
N THR A 44 10.07 25.28 12.53
CA THR A 44 10.58 24.47 11.44
C THR A 44 9.99 23.08 11.64
N PHE A 45 9.03 22.70 10.79
CA PHE A 45 8.43 21.36 10.83
C PHE A 45 9.54 20.35 10.48
N PHE A 46 9.96 19.57 11.46
CA PHE A 46 10.93 18.51 11.24
C PHE A 46 10.20 17.24 10.78
N ARG A 47 10.51 16.78 9.58
CA ARG A 47 9.98 15.52 9.06
C ARG A 47 10.56 14.33 9.82
N PRO A 48 9.75 13.30 10.12
CA PRO A 48 10.25 12.05 10.67
C PRO A 48 11.38 11.47 9.82
N GLY A 49 12.48 11.06 10.47
CA GLY A 49 13.69 10.55 9.78
C GLY A 49 14.53 11.63 9.12
N GLU A 50 14.39 12.90 9.51
CA GLU A 50 15.18 14.05 9.01
C GLU A 50 15.13 14.21 7.47
N ARG A 51 14.02 13.76 6.84
CA ARG A 51 13.84 13.85 5.39
C ARG A 51 13.70 15.30 4.91
N SER A 52 14.25 15.60 3.76
CA SER A 52 13.94 16.86 3.06
C SER A 52 12.49 16.85 2.54
N PRO A 53 11.87 18.03 2.27
CA PRO A 53 10.49 18.12 1.77
C PRO A 53 10.23 17.28 0.52
N ALA A 54 11.19 17.17 -0.39
CA ALA A 54 11.07 16.44 -1.65
C ALA A 54 11.60 14.99 -1.60
N GLN A 55 11.86 14.45 -0.42
CA GLN A 55 12.46 13.12 -0.28
C GLN A 55 11.42 12.05 0.04
N LEU A 56 11.46 10.94 -0.72
CA LEU A 56 10.74 9.71 -0.42
C LEU A 56 11.27 9.03 0.85
N ARG A 57 10.42 8.29 1.52
CA ARG A 57 10.87 7.28 2.50
C ARG A 57 11.65 6.18 1.77
N PRO A 58 12.55 5.46 2.45
CA PRO A 58 13.22 4.31 1.84
C PRO A 58 12.20 3.36 1.22
N LEU A 59 12.35 3.08 -0.09
CA LEU A 59 11.49 2.18 -0.86
C LEU A 59 12.22 0.87 -1.14
N SER A 60 11.55 -0.25 -0.90
CA SER A 60 11.98 -1.58 -1.31
C SER A 60 10.81 -2.35 -1.90
N LEU A 61 11.07 -3.02 -3.02
CA LEU A 61 10.14 -3.91 -3.71
C LEU A 61 10.79 -5.30 -3.74
N ALA A 62 10.30 -6.23 -2.91
CA ALA A 62 10.84 -7.60 -2.84
C ALA A 62 9.92 -8.55 -3.65
N PRO A 63 10.34 -8.98 -4.85
CA PRO A 63 9.54 -9.87 -5.69
C PRO A 63 9.58 -11.31 -5.17
N GLY A 64 8.60 -12.14 -5.59
CA GLY A 64 8.54 -13.55 -5.27
C GLY A 64 8.29 -13.85 -3.79
N PHE A 65 7.66 -12.95 -3.06
CA PHE A 65 7.41 -13.12 -1.62
C PHE A 65 6.46 -14.30 -1.34
N VAL A 66 5.39 -14.45 -2.13
CA VAL A 66 4.50 -15.60 -2.13
C VAL A 66 4.80 -16.44 -3.36
N GLN A 67 5.31 -17.67 -3.14
CA GLN A 67 5.80 -18.54 -4.23
C GLN A 67 4.68 -19.16 -5.07
N THR A 68 3.46 -19.20 -4.57
CA THR A 68 2.30 -19.81 -5.23
C THR A 68 1.53 -18.83 -6.12
N ALA A 69 1.82 -17.52 -6.05
CA ALA A 69 1.19 -16.50 -6.87
C ALA A 69 1.96 -16.35 -8.20
N GLU A 70 1.26 -16.08 -9.31
CA GLU A 70 1.89 -15.81 -10.61
C GLU A 70 2.75 -14.55 -10.59
N GLY A 71 2.43 -13.61 -9.71
CA GLY A 71 3.26 -12.45 -9.40
C GLY A 71 3.09 -12.03 -7.96
N SER A 72 4.18 -11.77 -7.25
CA SER A 72 4.12 -11.39 -5.84
C SER A 72 5.20 -10.37 -5.50
N VAL A 73 4.84 -9.35 -4.73
CA VAL A 73 5.76 -8.29 -4.27
C VAL A 73 5.40 -7.87 -2.85
N LEU A 74 6.39 -7.87 -1.97
CA LEU A 74 6.29 -7.14 -0.71
C LEU A 74 6.85 -5.73 -0.91
N VAL A 75 5.99 -4.73 -0.79
CA VAL A 75 6.37 -3.31 -0.80
C VAL A 75 6.70 -2.88 0.62
N SER A 76 7.85 -2.24 0.80
CA SER A 76 8.21 -1.50 2.01
C SER A 76 8.51 -0.06 1.64
N LEU A 77 7.75 0.89 2.19
CA LEU A 77 7.92 2.32 2.01
C LEU A 77 7.99 2.96 3.41
N GLY A 78 9.21 3.20 3.89
CA GLY A 78 9.44 3.48 5.30
C GLY A 78 8.90 2.36 6.19
N ASN A 79 7.96 2.69 7.06
CA ASN A 79 7.28 1.71 7.92
C ASN A 79 6.02 1.10 7.28
N THR A 80 5.53 1.63 6.17
CA THR A 80 4.39 1.04 5.47
C THR A 80 4.83 -0.23 4.76
N ARG A 81 4.08 -1.33 4.95
CA ARG A 81 4.29 -2.63 4.28
C ARG A 81 3.00 -3.13 3.69
N VAL A 82 3.04 -3.43 2.40
CA VAL A 82 1.90 -3.97 1.66
C VAL A 82 2.36 -5.18 0.86
N LEU A 83 1.70 -6.31 1.08
CA LEU A 83 1.86 -7.49 0.25
C LEU A 83 0.89 -7.38 -0.94
N THR A 84 1.42 -7.55 -2.15
CA THR A 84 0.62 -7.52 -3.37
C THR A 84 0.86 -8.82 -4.15
N ASN A 85 -0.23 -9.55 -4.43
CA ASN A 85 -0.18 -10.80 -5.18
C ASN A 85 -1.07 -10.69 -6.41
N ALA A 86 -0.62 -11.25 -7.52
CA ALA A 86 -1.38 -11.35 -8.76
C ALA A 86 -1.76 -12.82 -9.00
N THR A 87 -3.04 -13.07 -9.20
CA THR A 87 -3.59 -14.38 -9.58
C THR A 87 -4.19 -14.27 -10.97
N VAL A 88 -3.90 -15.25 -11.84
CA VAL A 88 -4.43 -15.30 -13.21
C VAL A 88 -5.48 -16.39 -13.33
N GLU A 89 -6.72 -16.00 -13.57
CA GLU A 89 -7.83 -16.91 -13.80
C GLU A 89 -8.23 -16.99 -15.27
N GLN A 90 -8.62 -18.19 -15.73
CA GLN A 90 -9.22 -18.35 -17.05
C GLN A 90 -10.65 -17.83 -17.05
N GLY A 91 -10.99 -17.06 -18.09
CA GLY A 91 -12.31 -16.46 -18.24
C GLY A 91 -12.40 -15.04 -17.67
N VAL A 92 -13.55 -14.45 -17.86
CA VAL A 92 -13.85 -13.06 -17.51
C VAL A 92 -15.24 -12.98 -16.86
N PRO A 93 -15.54 -11.90 -16.13
CA PRO A 93 -16.89 -11.65 -15.61
C PRO A 93 -17.98 -11.78 -16.68
N GLY A 94 -19.18 -12.21 -16.30
CA GLY A 94 -20.28 -12.54 -17.23
C GLY A 94 -20.62 -11.46 -18.24
N TRP A 95 -20.50 -10.19 -17.84
CA TRP A 95 -20.76 -9.04 -18.73
C TRP A 95 -19.66 -8.80 -19.79
N LEU A 96 -18.50 -9.48 -19.68
CA LEU A 96 -17.39 -9.36 -20.61
C LEU A 96 -17.17 -10.62 -21.48
N ARG A 97 -17.96 -11.69 -21.23
CA ARG A 97 -17.84 -12.95 -21.97
C ARG A 97 -18.06 -12.75 -23.48
N ASN A 98 -17.31 -13.48 -24.28
CA ASN A 98 -17.32 -13.41 -25.74
C ASN A 98 -16.94 -12.05 -26.33
N SER A 99 -16.31 -11.16 -25.54
CA SER A 99 -15.80 -9.88 -26.02
C SER A 99 -14.37 -9.97 -26.57
N GLY A 100 -13.69 -11.10 -26.34
CA GLY A 100 -12.26 -11.29 -26.64
C GLY A 100 -11.34 -10.40 -25.79
N ARG A 101 -11.83 -9.87 -24.67
CA ARG A 101 -11.10 -8.95 -23.79
C ARG A 101 -10.92 -9.56 -22.41
N GLY A 102 -9.75 -9.34 -21.84
CA GLY A 102 -9.47 -9.67 -20.45
C GLY A 102 -9.96 -8.63 -19.46
N TRP A 103 -9.73 -8.90 -18.19
CA TRP A 103 -10.06 -8.02 -17.08
C TRP A 103 -8.94 -7.98 -16.04
N VAL A 104 -8.74 -6.83 -15.43
CA VAL A 104 -7.86 -6.65 -14.27
C VAL A 104 -8.69 -6.03 -13.14
N THR A 105 -8.67 -6.66 -11.99
CA THR A 105 -9.37 -6.19 -10.80
C THR A 105 -8.45 -6.24 -9.59
N ALA A 106 -8.85 -5.60 -8.49
CA ALA A 106 -8.06 -5.61 -7.28
C ALA A 106 -8.96 -5.72 -6.03
N GLU A 107 -8.45 -6.45 -5.07
CA GLU A 107 -8.91 -6.49 -3.69
C GLU A 107 -7.92 -5.69 -2.81
N TYR A 108 -8.41 -5.10 -1.74
CA TYR A 108 -7.59 -4.37 -0.79
C TYR A 108 -8.08 -4.64 0.61
N SER A 109 -7.17 -4.93 1.51
CA SER A 109 -7.49 -5.19 2.90
C SER A 109 -6.40 -4.68 3.84
N MET A 110 -6.78 -4.37 5.07
CA MET A 110 -5.83 -4.05 6.14
C MET A 110 -5.89 -5.12 7.22
N LEU A 111 -4.73 -5.66 7.59
CA LEU A 111 -4.67 -6.61 8.71
C LEU A 111 -5.11 -5.91 10.01
N PRO A 112 -5.77 -6.63 10.95
CA PRO A 112 -6.27 -6.03 12.19
C PRO A 112 -5.24 -5.23 13.00
N ARG A 113 -3.97 -5.64 12.95
CA ARG A 113 -2.85 -4.98 13.64
C ARG A 113 -1.91 -4.25 12.69
N SER A 114 -2.35 -3.92 11.50
CA SER A 114 -1.59 -3.05 10.60
C SER A 114 -1.46 -1.62 11.14
N THR A 115 -2.35 -1.21 12.03
CA THR A 115 -2.37 0.08 12.72
C THR A 115 -2.04 -0.08 14.22
N VAL A 116 -1.70 1.02 14.89
CA VAL A 116 -1.39 1.05 16.33
C VAL A 116 -2.53 0.46 17.16
N THR A 117 -3.77 0.83 16.84
CA THR A 117 -4.97 0.25 17.47
C THR A 117 -5.52 -0.88 16.59
N ARG A 118 -5.85 -2.03 17.21
CA ARG A 118 -6.46 -3.15 16.48
C ARG A 118 -7.81 -2.74 15.91
N THR A 119 -7.98 -2.96 14.61
CA THR A 119 -9.26 -2.83 13.93
C THR A 119 -9.89 -4.20 13.68
N PRO A 120 -11.22 -4.37 13.83
CA PRO A 120 -11.90 -5.62 13.47
C PRO A 120 -11.75 -5.91 11.96
N ARG A 121 -11.71 -7.18 11.58
CA ARG A 121 -11.76 -7.55 10.15
C ARG A 121 -13.09 -7.13 9.54
N GLU A 122 -13.06 -6.63 8.31
CA GLU A 122 -14.29 -6.24 7.61
C GLU A 122 -15.23 -7.44 7.38
N SER A 123 -14.68 -8.64 7.20
CA SER A 123 -15.46 -9.87 7.12
C SER A 123 -16.29 -10.16 8.38
N GLU A 124 -15.82 -9.78 9.57
CA GLU A 124 -16.59 -9.89 10.82
C GLU A 124 -17.77 -8.92 10.85
N LYS A 125 -17.69 -7.80 10.13
CA LYS A 125 -18.76 -6.80 10.04
C LYS A 125 -19.82 -7.15 8.96
N GLY A 126 -19.59 -8.22 8.19
CA GLY A 126 -20.49 -8.70 7.15
C GLY A 126 -20.58 -7.81 5.90
N LYS A 127 -19.79 -6.74 5.82
CA LYS A 127 -19.72 -5.86 4.64
C LYS A 127 -18.37 -5.15 4.56
N ILE A 128 -17.92 -4.95 3.34
CA ILE A 128 -16.73 -4.15 3.03
C ILE A 128 -17.05 -2.67 3.20
N GLY A 129 -16.14 -1.91 3.78
CA GLY A 129 -16.27 -0.47 3.99
C GLY A 129 -16.17 0.35 2.70
N GLY A 130 -16.77 1.54 2.68
CA GLY A 130 -16.72 2.43 1.52
C GLY A 130 -15.30 2.83 1.12
N ARG A 131 -14.41 3.07 2.10
CA ARG A 131 -12.99 3.36 1.87
C ARG A 131 -12.29 2.19 1.18
N THR A 132 -12.53 0.96 1.61
CA THR A 132 -11.93 -0.23 1.01
C THR A 132 -12.40 -0.40 -0.44
N HIS A 133 -13.69 -0.26 -0.71
CA HIS A 133 -14.22 -0.28 -2.08
C HIS A 133 -13.64 0.82 -2.97
N GLU A 134 -13.48 2.03 -2.44
CA GLU A 134 -12.86 3.14 -3.17
C GLU A 134 -11.44 2.79 -3.58
N ILE A 135 -10.61 2.27 -2.64
CA ILE A 135 -9.22 1.91 -2.91
C ILE A 135 -9.11 0.73 -3.90
N GLN A 136 -9.95 -0.30 -3.77
CA GLN A 136 -10.03 -1.41 -4.74
C GLN A 136 -10.28 -0.89 -6.17
N ARG A 137 -11.24 0.03 -6.30
CA ARG A 137 -11.57 0.64 -7.59
C ARG A 137 -10.44 1.49 -8.15
N LEU A 138 -9.75 2.24 -7.30
CA LEU A 138 -8.60 3.05 -7.65
C LEU A 138 -7.45 2.18 -8.18
N ILE A 139 -7.05 1.13 -7.43
CA ILE A 139 -6.02 0.19 -7.86
C ILE A 139 -6.40 -0.45 -9.21
N GLY A 140 -7.59 -1.04 -9.30
CA GLY A 140 -8.06 -1.69 -10.52
C GLY A 140 -8.09 -0.75 -11.72
N ARG A 141 -8.53 0.51 -11.56
CA ARG A 141 -8.53 1.53 -12.62
C ARG A 141 -7.11 1.87 -13.06
N SER A 142 -6.22 2.08 -12.13
CA SER A 142 -4.81 2.40 -12.39
C SER A 142 -4.14 1.33 -13.23
N LEU A 143 -4.33 0.06 -12.87
CA LEU A 143 -3.75 -1.07 -13.58
C LEU A 143 -4.38 -1.27 -14.98
N ARG A 144 -5.70 -1.13 -15.10
CA ARG A 144 -6.38 -1.25 -16.39
C ARG A 144 -5.94 -0.21 -17.42
N SER A 145 -5.51 0.97 -17.00
CA SER A 145 -5.05 2.02 -17.90
C SER A 145 -3.78 1.64 -18.67
N VAL A 146 -2.95 0.78 -18.07
CA VAL A 146 -1.64 0.38 -18.61
C VAL A 146 -1.61 -1.02 -19.23
N VAL A 147 -2.76 -1.72 -19.31
CA VAL A 147 -2.85 -3.06 -19.91
C VAL A 147 -3.68 -3.02 -21.20
N ASP A 148 -3.21 -3.72 -22.23
CA ASP A 148 -4.02 -4.04 -23.39
C ASP A 148 -4.95 -5.22 -23.09
N MET A 149 -6.22 -4.92 -22.84
CA MET A 149 -7.22 -5.93 -22.48
C MET A 149 -7.53 -6.89 -23.64
N LYS A 150 -7.31 -6.50 -24.89
CA LYS A 150 -7.47 -7.41 -26.04
C LYS A 150 -6.30 -8.37 -26.14
N ALA A 151 -5.08 -7.89 -25.95
CA ALA A 151 -3.89 -8.73 -25.94
C ALA A 151 -3.88 -9.71 -24.73
N LEU A 152 -4.46 -9.32 -23.58
CA LEU A 152 -4.66 -10.21 -22.44
C LEU A 152 -5.61 -11.39 -22.80
N GLY A 153 -6.59 -11.18 -23.68
CA GLY A 153 -7.62 -12.17 -24.02
C GLY A 153 -8.53 -12.45 -22.82
N GLU A 154 -9.48 -13.37 -22.96
CA GLU A 154 -10.47 -13.66 -21.92
C GLU A 154 -9.86 -14.34 -20.67
N ARG A 155 -9.04 -13.58 -19.95
CA ARG A 155 -8.45 -13.91 -18.64
C ARG A 155 -8.73 -12.79 -17.67
N THR A 156 -8.87 -13.14 -16.39
CA THR A 156 -8.96 -12.17 -15.30
C THR A 156 -7.67 -12.22 -14.50
N VAL A 157 -7.05 -11.05 -14.27
CA VAL A 157 -5.97 -10.91 -13.29
C VAL A 157 -6.53 -10.21 -12.06
N ILE A 158 -6.43 -10.87 -10.92
CA ILE A 158 -6.86 -10.38 -9.62
C ILE A 158 -5.63 -9.98 -8.82
N LEU A 159 -5.61 -8.74 -8.33
CA LEU A 159 -4.53 -8.23 -7.50
C LEU A 159 -5.02 -8.15 -6.05
N ASP A 160 -4.47 -9.00 -5.18
CA ASP A 160 -4.73 -8.96 -3.75
C ASP A 160 -3.70 -8.06 -3.07
N CYS A 161 -4.16 -7.00 -2.40
CA CYS A 161 -3.31 -6.01 -1.76
C CYS A 161 -3.60 -5.98 -0.26
N ASP A 162 -2.74 -6.63 0.53
CA ASP A 162 -2.87 -6.74 1.98
C ASP A 162 -1.90 -5.82 2.71
N VAL A 163 -2.43 -4.87 3.45
CA VAL A 163 -1.62 -3.97 4.29
C VAL A 163 -1.23 -4.70 5.56
N ILE A 164 0.06 -5.00 5.68
CA ILE A 164 0.66 -5.66 6.84
C ILE A 164 0.94 -4.64 7.95
N GLN A 165 1.45 -3.46 7.56
CA GLN A 165 1.75 -2.35 8.46
C GLN A 165 1.45 -1.02 7.75
N ALA A 166 0.75 -0.12 8.42
CA ALA A 166 0.33 1.17 7.89
C ALA A 166 1.04 2.31 8.62
N ASP A 167 1.72 3.17 7.84
CA ASP A 167 2.33 4.42 8.27
C ASP A 167 2.20 5.47 7.16
N GLY A 168 0.97 5.78 6.73
CA GLY A 168 0.69 6.64 5.59
C GLY A 168 0.98 5.99 4.23
N GLY A 169 0.32 6.45 3.16
CA GLY A 169 0.59 6.02 1.79
C GLY A 169 0.25 4.55 1.47
N THR A 170 -0.67 3.90 2.20
CA THR A 170 -0.99 2.48 1.97
C THR A 170 -1.61 2.22 0.60
N ARG A 171 -2.49 3.12 0.11
CA ARG A 171 -3.11 3.01 -1.21
C ARG A 171 -2.10 3.22 -2.35
N THR A 172 -1.16 4.14 -2.19
CA THR A 172 -0.12 4.43 -3.19
C THR A 172 0.91 3.31 -3.24
N ALA A 173 1.31 2.76 -2.09
CA ALA A 173 2.16 1.57 -2.01
C ALA A 173 1.47 0.34 -2.64
N ALA A 174 0.16 0.16 -2.41
CA ALA A 174 -0.61 -0.93 -3.02
C ALA A 174 -0.63 -0.83 -4.55
N ILE A 175 -0.88 0.36 -5.13
CA ILE A 175 -0.84 0.57 -6.59
C ILE A 175 0.55 0.26 -7.15
N THR A 176 1.60 0.80 -6.51
CA THR A 176 3.00 0.64 -6.93
C THR A 176 3.43 -0.83 -6.91
N GLY A 177 3.09 -1.57 -5.85
CA GLY A 177 3.39 -3.00 -5.74
C GLY A 177 2.55 -3.86 -6.68
N ALA A 178 1.25 -3.58 -6.77
CA ALA A 178 0.34 -4.31 -7.65
C ALA A 178 0.75 -4.17 -9.14
N ALA A 179 1.30 -3.02 -9.54
CA ALA A 179 1.84 -2.84 -10.89
C ALA A 179 3.02 -3.78 -11.17
N VAL A 180 3.92 -3.97 -10.21
CA VAL A 180 5.05 -4.91 -10.35
C VAL A 180 4.56 -6.36 -10.30
N ALA A 181 3.66 -6.71 -9.37
CA ALA A 181 3.09 -8.04 -9.27
C ALA A 181 2.35 -8.43 -10.56
N LEU A 182 1.57 -7.49 -11.14
CA LEU A 182 0.92 -7.66 -12.43
C LEU A 182 1.94 -7.90 -13.56
N ALA A 183 3.00 -7.08 -13.62
CA ALA A 183 4.05 -7.23 -14.64
C ALA A 183 4.72 -8.61 -14.56
N LEU A 184 5.05 -9.07 -13.35
CA LEU A 184 5.64 -10.41 -13.12
C LEU A 184 4.69 -11.52 -13.59
N ALA A 185 3.40 -11.45 -13.23
CA ALA A 185 2.40 -12.44 -13.66
C ALA A 185 2.24 -12.46 -15.20
N LEU A 186 2.20 -11.30 -15.84
CA LEU A 186 2.10 -11.21 -17.28
C LEU A 186 3.36 -11.75 -17.99
N ASN A 187 4.54 -11.50 -17.44
CA ASN A 187 5.79 -12.06 -17.96
C ASN A 187 5.81 -13.60 -17.79
N ALA A 188 5.35 -14.13 -16.67
CA ALA A 188 5.23 -15.58 -16.48
C ALA A 188 4.31 -16.24 -17.53
N LEU A 189 3.21 -15.57 -17.93
CA LEU A 189 2.35 -16.05 -19.00
C LEU A 189 3.05 -16.04 -20.39
N VAL A 190 3.93 -15.08 -20.63
CA VAL A 190 4.74 -15.03 -21.85
C VAL A 190 5.80 -16.13 -21.84
N GLU A 191 6.51 -16.33 -20.74
CA GLU A 191 7.51 -17.38 -20.56
C GLU A 191 6.90 -18.78 -20.71
N ALA A 192 5.69 -18.99 -20.20
CA ALA A 192 4.92 -20.22 -20.36
C ALA A 192 4.34 -20.40 -21.79
N GLY A 193 4.55 -19.46 -22.71
CA GLY A 193 4.00 -19.50 -24.07
C GLY A 193 2.48 -19.29 -24.15
N THR A 194 1.84 -18.92 -23.05
CA THR A 194 0.38 -18.67 -22.97
C THR A 194 0.00 -17.35 -23.65
N LEU A 195 0.88 -16.37 -23.58
CA LEU A 195 0.79 -15.12 -24.31
C LEU A 195 2.00 -14.99 -25.25
N LYS A 196 1.79 -14.41 -26.43
CA LYS A 196 2.89 -14.17 -27.40
C LYS A 196 3.80 -13.03 -26.97
N THR A 197 3.22 -12.00 -26.38
CA THR A 197 3.89 -10.79 -25.89
C THR A 197 3.17 -10.29 -24.64
N SER A 198 3.88 -9.56 -23.79
CA SER A 198 3.26 -8.95 -22.61
C SER A 198 2.20 -7.93 -23.02
N PRO A 199 0.97 -8.01 -22.48
CA PRO A 199 -0.07 -7.00 -22.69
C PRO A 199 0.17 -5.71 -21.88
N LEU A 200 1.20 -5.65 -21.05
CA LEU A 200 1.56 -4.44 -20.31
C LEU A 200 2.16 -3.40 -21.25
N LYS A 201 1.51 -2.24 -21.36
CA LYS A 201 1.94 -1.15 -22.26
C LYS A 201 3.05 -0.30 -21.62
N GLN A 202 2.97 -0.09 -20.33
CA GLN A 202 3.91 0.72 -19.55
C GLN A 202 3.70 0.52 -18.04
N LEU A 203 4.61 1.04 -17.24
CA LEU A 203 4.51 1.00 -15.77
C LEU A 203 3.56 2.11 -15.27
N VAL A 204 2.99 1.85 -14.11
CA VAL A 204 2.19 2.81 -13.33
C VAL A 204 2.67 2.78 -11.88
N ALA A 205 2.71 3.94 -11.25
CA ALA A 205 3.04 4.09 -9.85
C ALA A 205 2.19 5.20 -9.21
N ALA A 206 2.20 5.24 -7.88
CA ALA A 206 1.49 6.25 -7.12
C ALA A 206 2.33 6.73 -5.94
N THR A 207 2.15 8.00 -5.59
CA THR A 207 2.71 8.59 -4.36
C THR A 207 1.71 9.54 -3.72
N SER A 208 1.91 9.86 -2.45
CA SER A 208 1.20 10.95 -1.78
C SER A 208 2.05 12.21 -1.76
N VAL A 209 1.39 13.35 -1.80
CA VAL A 209 1.96 14.68 -1.56
C VAL A 209 0.98 15.49 -0.74
N GLY A 210 1.44 16.47 -0.01
CA GLY A 210 0.53 17.32 0.77
C GLY A 210 1.18 18.60 1.22
N ILE A 211 0.40 19.43 1.92
CA ILE A 211 0.90 20.65 2.56
C ILE A 211 0.78 20.47 4.06
N VAL A 212 1.90 20.58 4.77
CA VAL A 212 1.98 20.46 6.23
C VAL A 212 2.73 21.66 6.78
N GLY A 213 2.11 22.44 7.67
CA GLY A 213 2.70 23.68 8.17
C GLY A 213 3.07 24.67 7.06
N GLY A 214 2.26 24.75 5.99
CA GLY A 214 2.48 25.58 4.83
C GLY A 214 3.57 25.07 3.87
N THR A 215 4.22 23.93 4.14
CA THR A 215 5.30 23.37 3.33
C THR A 215 4.79 22.20 2.48
N PRO A 216 4.99 22.20 1.14
CA PRO A 216 4.73 21.05 0.29
C PRO A 216 5.67 19.89 0.62
N LEU A 217 5.13 18.69 0.86
CA LEU A 217 5.88 17.51 1.23
C LEU A 217 5.55 16.35 0.29
N LEU A 218 6.59 15.59 -0.09
CA LEU A 218 6.47 14.34 -0.84
C LEU A 218 6.38 13.15 0.11
N ASP A 219 5.52 12.17 -0.21
CA ASP A 219 5.42 10.89 0.50
C ASP A 219 5.15 11.07 2.00
N LEU A 220 3.90 11.41 2.32
CA LEU A 220 3.47 11.64 3.69
C LEU A 220 3.46 10.33 4.50
N CYS A 221 4.14 10.32 5.66
CA CYS A 221 3.89 9.30 6.68
C CYS A 221 2.60 9.64 7.45
N TYR A 222 2.15 8.74 8.34
CA TYR A 222 0.90 8.92 9.07
C TYR A 222 0.88 10.19 9.95
N GLU A 223 2.01 10.52 10.58
CA GLU A 223 2.14 11.72 11.40
C GLU A 223 1.97 13.00 10.58
N GLU A 224 2.55 13.04 9.38
CA GLU A 224 2.44 14.15 8.44
C GLU A 224 1.02 14.24 7.85
N ASP A 225 0.48 13.11 7.38
CA ASP A 225 -0.86 12.99 6.78
C ASP A 225 -1.96 13.45 7.74
N SER A 226 -1.88 13.05 9.02
CA SER A 226 -2.86 13.41 10.06
C SER A 226 -2.91 14.91 10.40
N GLN A 227 -1.88 15.68 10.06
CA GLN A 227 -1.76 17.10 10.30
C GLN A 227 -1.87 17.95 9.02
N ALA A 228 -1.93 17.30 7.86
CA ALA A 228 -1.92 17.95 6.57
C ALA A 228 -3.07 18.95 6.43
N GLU A 229 -2.77 20.09 5.83
CA GLU A 229 -3.75 21.09 5.38
C GLU A 229 -4.35 20.67 4.04
N VAL A 230 -3.53 20.02 3.21
CA VAL A 230 -3.91 19.41 1.93
C VAL A 230 -3.28 18.03 1.86
N ASP A 231 -4.09 17.01 1.64
CA ASP A 231 -3.66 15.65 1.28
C ASP A 231 -3.99 15.38 -0.20
N MET A 232 -3.04 14.83 -0.92
CA MET A 232 -3.19 14.51 -2.33
C MET A 232 -2.49 13.21 -2.68
N ASN A 233 -3.20 12.35 -3.42
CA ASN A 233 -2.65 11.15 -4.02
C ASN A 233 -2.57 11.32 -5.52
N VAL A 234 -1.44 10.98 -6.12
CA VAL A 234 -1.17 11.07 -7.55
C VAL A 234 -0.83 9.70 -8.10
N VAL A 235 -1.53 9.29 -9.15
CA VAL A 235 -1.24 8.09 -9.93
C VAL A 235 -0.83 8.51 -11.33
N MET A 236 0.35 8.04 -11.76
CA MET A 236 0.95 8.46 -13.01
C MET A 236 1.56 7.25 -13.75
N THR A 237 1.62 7.34 -15.07
CA THR A 237 2.33 6.41 -15.93
C THR A 237 3.80 6.81 -16.08
N ALA A 238 4.65 5.87 -16.48
CA ALA A 238 6.08 6.11 -16.61
C ALA A 238 6.46 7.14 -17.69
N ASP A 239 5.56 7.43 -18.63
CA ASP A 239 5.71 8.47 -19.63
C ASP A 239 5.15 9.83 -19.19
N GLY A 240 4.71 9.96 -17.92
CA GLY A 240 4.22 11.22 -17.35
C GLY A 240 2.71 11.44 -17.48
N GLY A 241 1.96 10.47 -18.00
CA GLY A 241 0.49 10.57 -18.08
C GLY A 241 -0.18 10.47 -16.71
N LEU A 242 -1.01 11.44 -16.37
CA LEU A 242 -1.84 11.39 -15.16
C LEU A 242 -3.01 10.43 -15.35
N ILE A 243 -3.17 9.47 -14.43
CA ILE A 243 -4.30 8.53 -14.41
C ILE A 243 -5.36 9.02 -13.43
N GLU A 244 -4.93 9.40 -12.24
CA GLU A 244 -5.83 9.91 -11.21
C GLU A 244 -5.08 10.87 -10.28
N THR A 245 -5.74 11.96 -9.93
CA THR A 245 -5.32 12.90 -8.90
C THR A 245 -6.48 13.07 -7.93
N GLN A 246 -6.24 12.79 -6.66
CA GLN A 246 -7.23 12.92 -5.60
C GLN A 246 -6.67 13.86 -4.55
N ALA A 247 -7.22 15.07 -4.46
CA ALA A 247 -6.75 16.12 -3.57
C ALA A 247 -7.88 16.62 -2.68
N THR A 248 -7.60 16.75 -1.40
CA THR A 248 -8.55 17.24 -0.40
C THR A 248 -7.90 18.34 0.43
N ALA A 249 -8.61 19.46 0.62
CA ALA A 249 -8.24 20.46 1.62
C ALA A 249 -8.91 20.08 2.94
N GLU A 250 -8.12 19.69 3.92
CA GLU A 250 -8.62 19.38 5.27
C GLU A 250 -8.93 20.66 6.06
N LYS A 251 -8.28 21.76 5.69
CA LYS A 251 -8.47 23.08 6.31
C LYS A 251 -8.55 24.16 5.23
N GLY A 252 -9.76 24.65 5.00
CA GLY A 252 -9.97 25.76 4.05
C GLY A 252 -9.93 25.34 2.58
N SER A 253 -9.08 25.97 1.80
CA SER A 253 -8.91 25.70 0.36
C SER A 253 -7.45 25.87 -0.05
N PHE A 254 -7.04 25.26 -1.15
CA PHE A 254 -5.73 25.44 -1.77
C PHE A 254 -5.87 26.02 -3.19
N SER A 255 -4.86 26.78 -3.58
CA SER A 255 -4.85 27.46 -4.86
C SER A 255 -4.47 26.54 -6.02
N ARG A 256 -4.78 26.96 -7.25
CA ARG A 256 -4.34 26.30 -8.48
C ARG A 256 -2.81 26.19 -8.56
N GLY A 257 -2.08 27.20 -8.07
CA GLY A 257 -0.62 27.16 -8.02
C GLY A 257 -0.09 26.08 -7.09
N GLN A 258 -0.70 25.92 -5.90
CA GLN A 258 -0.35 24.85 -4.97
C GLN A 258 -0.65 23.46 -5.57
N LEU A 259 -1.79 23.29 -6.26
CA LEU A 259 -2.10 22.04 -6.96
C LEU A 259 -1.02 21.68 -7.97
N ASN A 260 -0.63 22.61 -8.82
CA ASN A 260 0.41 22.37 -9.83
C ASN A 260 1.75 22.01 -9.17
N GLY A 261 2.16 22.76 -8.13
CA GLY A 261 3.40 22.45 -7.40
C GLY A 261 3.39 21.08 -6.71
N LEU A 262 2.23 20.63 -6.21
CA LEU A 262 2.08 19.29 -5.65
C LEU A 262 2.17 18.20 -6.74
N ILE A 263 1.63 18.43 -7.93
CA ILE A 263 1.76 17.52 -9.07
C ILE A 263 3.23 17.42 -9.50
N ASP A 264 3.93 18.55 -9.63
CA ASP A 264 5.35 18.58 -10.00
C ASP A 264 6.21 17.82 -8.97
N LEU A 265 5.91 17.99 -7.68
CA LEU A 265 6.58 17.30 -6.59
C LEU A 265 6.31 15.79 -6.63
N ALA A 266 5.06 15.37 -6.90
CA ALA A 266 4.69 13.98 -7.05
C ALA A 266 5.41 13.34 -8.25
N GLU A 267 5.47 14.04 -9.40
CA GLU A 267 6.18 13.57 -10.58
C GLU A 267 7.66 13.31 -10.30
N ALA A 268 8.31 14.21 -9.57
CA ALA A 268 9.71 14.02 -9.18
C ALA A 268 9.90 12.74 -8.35
N GLY A 269 9.07 12.49 -7.33
CA GLY A 269 9.11 11.28 -6.53
C GLY A 269 8.74 10.01 -7.32
N LEU A 270 7.78 10.10 -8.22
CA LEU A 270 7.37 8.96 -9.05
C LEU A 270 8.50 8.50 -10.00
N LYS A 271 9.34 9.39 -10.49
CA LYS A 271 10.53 9.02 -11.29
C LYS A 271 11.45 8.07 -10.51
N GLU A 272 11.66 8.32 -9.21
CA GLU A 272 12.46 7.43 -8.35
C GLU A 272 11.75 6.07 -8.15
N ILE A 273 10.43 6.06 -7.97
CA ILE A 273 9.64 4.83 -7.84
C ILE A 273 9.71 4.00 -9.13
N PHE A 274 9.63 4.62 -10.31
CA PHE A 274 9.77 3.92 -11.58
C PHE A 274 11.17 3.31 -11.77
N VAL A 275 12.23 3.96 -11.28
CA VAL A 275 13.58 3.37 -11.27
C VAL A 275 13.58 2.08 -10.43
N ALA A 276 12.98 2.10 -9.24
CA ALA A 276 12.88 0.91 -8.39
C ALA A 276 12.05 -0.20 -9.04
N GLN A 277 10.93 0.12 -9.69
CA GLN A 277 10.11 -0.86 -10.41
C GLN A 277 10.89 -1.51 -11.58
N ARG A 278 11.59 -0.70 -12.38
CA ARG A 278 12.42 -1.22 -13.49
C ARG A 278 13.54 -2.12 -12.99
N ALA A 279 14.21 -1.75 -11.92
CA ALA A 279 15.28 -2.56 -11.33
C ALA A 279 14.80 -3.95 -10.92
N VAL A 280 13.60 -4.06 -10.35
CA VAL A 280 12.99 -5.35 -9.98
C VAL A 280 12.55 -6.16 -11.19
N LEU A 281 12.09 -5.50 -12.24
CA LEU A 281 11.60 -6.16 -13.47
C LEU A 281 12.74 -6.46 -14.48
N GLY A 282 13.95 -5.97 -14.26
CA GLY A 282 15.09 -6.16 -15.16
C GLY A 282 14.99 -5.39 -16.49
N VAL A 283 14.32 -4.21 -16.50
CA VAL A 283 14.05 -3.40 -17.70
C VAL A 283 14.45 -1.94 -17.54
#